data_b8746dd269c03a26f66400a134ce9b8a
#
_entry.id   b8746dd269c03a26f66400a134ce9b8a
#
_cell.length_a   1.000
_cell.length_b   1.000
_cell.length_c   1.000
_cell.angle_alpha   90.00
_cell.angle_beta   90.00
_cell.angle_gamma   90.00
#
_symmetry.space_group_name_H-M   'P 1'
#
loop_
_entity.id
_entity.type
_entity.pdbx_description
1 polymer ?
#
loop_
_entity_poly.entity_id
_entity_poly.type
_entity_poly.pdbx_seq_one_letter_code
_entity_poly.pdbx_strand_id
1 'polypeptide(L)'
;SQFNKISCTSAIKKQASLFCIVFGLHYLWIKEYLENTMNKPQITIKDIARALNVSPSTVSRALKDNPDISQETRNLIHAYAREHNYKPNVLAVNLRASRSNTIGVIVPQLVHHFFSCVLSGIEKAAAEAGYNILVAQSNESYEQEVKIVHSFLAARVCGVIASLAKDTSQYDQYQDLLNNNIPIVFYDRICTGLKTERVVVDDYAGSFAAVEYMIQTGCKRILFYGAAPHLEITKNRRNGYLDAMKKYKIPVDDSMIMLCDTRERAISLSLIHISEPTRLLSIS
;
A
#
# COMPACT_ATOMS: atom_id res chain seq x y z
N SER A 1 19.68 16.69 46.61
CA SER A 1 18.27 16.39 46.44
C SER A 1 18.11 15.31 45.39
N GLN A 2 17.95 14.07 45.89
CA GLN A 2 17.60 12.92 45.08
C GLN A 2 16.11 13.00 44.75
N PHE A 3 15.75 13.26 43.50
CA PHE A 3 14.38 13.13 43.06
C PHE A 3 14.21 11.84 42.20
N ASN A 4 13.49 10.95 42.78
CA ASN A 4 12.77 9.80 42.26
C ASN A 4 12.70 9.64 40.72
N LYS A 5 13.54 8.76 40.19
CA LYS A 5 13.47 8.21 38.82
C LYS A 5 12.73 6.85 38.72
N ILE A 6 11.98 6.44 39.75
CA ILE A 6 11.52 5.03 39.83
C ILE A 6 10.00 4.83 39.59
N SER A 7 9.19 5.89 39.53
CA SER A 7 7.73 5.65 39.46
C SER A 7 7.09 5.66 38.05
N CYS A 8 7.77 6.22 37.06
CA CYS A 8 7.16 6.37 35.73
C CYS A 8 7.25 5.10 34.85
N THR A 9 8.28 4.29 34.99
CA THR A 9 8.53 3.11 34.15
C THR A 9 7.68 1.90 34.49
N SER A 10 7.25 1.71 35.73
CA SER A 10 6.42 0.57 36.15
C SER A 10 4.95 0.76 35.78
N ALA A 11 4.44 1.98 35.87
CA ALA A 11 3.06 2.31 35.50
C ALA A 11 2.85 2.19 33.98
N ILE A 12 3.79 2.66 33.16
CA ILE A 12 3.74 2.57 31.70
C ILE A 12 3.86 1.11 31.24
N LYS A 13 4.73 0.30 31.87
CA LYS A 13 4.81 -1.14 31.56
C LYS A 13 3.55 -1.89 31.96
N LYS A 14 2.92 -1.53 33.08
CA LYS A 14 1.65 -2.14 33.52
C LYS A 14 0.48 -1.76 32.60
N GLN A 15 0.40 -0.51 32.16
CA GLN A 15 -0.60 -0.07 31.19
C GLN A 15 -0.37 -0.68 29.78
N ALA A 16 0.88 -0.78 29.33
CA ALA A 16 1.20 -1.45 28.06
C ALA A 16 0.88 -2.95 28.13
N SER A 17 1.12 -3.63 29.25
CA SER A 17 0.76 -5.05 29.41
C SER A 17 -0.75 -5.26 29.49
N LEU A 18 -1.51 -4.36 30.14
CA LEU A 18 -2.97 -4.40 30.15
C LEU A 18 -3.56 -4.18 28.75
N PHE A 19 -2.97 -3.23 27.99
CA PHE A 19 -3.35 -2.94 26.61
C PHE A 19 -3.10 -4.16 25.71
N CYS A 20 -1.93 -4.81 25.82
CA CYS A 20 -1.63 -6.05 25.10
C CYS A 20 -2.55 -7.21 25.48
N ILE A 21 -2.94 -7.34 26.77
CA ILE A 21 -3.87 -8.39 27.22
C ILE A 21 -5.27 -8.12 26.67
N VAL A 22 -5.77 -6.89 26.72
CA VAL A 22 -7.09 -6.53 26.18
C VAL A 22 -7.12 -6.71 24.65
N PHE A 23 -6.06 -6.33 23.92
CA PHE A 23 -5.95 -6.58 22.49
C PHE A 23 -5.79 -8.07 22.17
N GLY A 24 -5.04 -8.82 22.96
CA GLY A 24 -4.88 -10.27 22.81
C GLY A 24 -6.19 -11.04 23.03
N LEU A 25 -6.97 -10.68 24.06
CA LEU A 25 -8.30 -11.24 24.31
C LEU A 25 -9.30 -10.86 23.21
N HIS A 26 -9.25 -9.62 22.71
CA HIS A 26 -10.08 -9.18 21.58
C HIS A 26 -9.73 -9.93 20.29
N TYR A 27 -8.44 -10.17 20.04
CA TYR A 27 -7.97 -10.95 18.90
C TYR A 27 -8.44 -12.39 18.95
N LEU A 28 -8.34 -13.05 20.12
CA LEU A 28 -8.82 -14.42 20.32
C LEU A 28 -10.35 -14.52 20.19
N TRP A 29 -11.08 -13.56 20.75
CA TRP A 29 -12.54 -13.50 20.61
C TRP A 29 -12.98 -13.27 19.17
N ILE A 30 -12.32 -12.35 18.45
CA ILE A 30 -12.58 -12.10 17.03
C ILE A 30 -12.26 -13.35 16.19
N LYS A 31 -11.17 -14.05 16.49
CA LYS A 31 -10.79 -15.29 15.80
C LYS A 31 -11.85 -16.38 15.99
N GLU A 32 -12.26 -16.63 17.23
CA GLU A 32 -13.29 -17.62 17.56
C GLU A 32 -14.67 -17.24 16.99
N TYR A 33 -15.03 -15.95 17.03
CA TYR A 33 -16.24 -15.43 16.39
C TYR A 33 -16.23 -15.63 14.88
N LEU A 34 -15.11 -15.35 14.21
CA LEU A 34 -14.95 -15.56 12.78
C LEU A 34 -15.02 -17.04 12.41
N GLU A 35 -14.35 -17.93 13.15
CA GLU A 35 -14.39 -19.37 12.90
C GLU A 35 -15.82 -19.93 13.06
N ASN A 36 -16.58 -19.45 14.03
CA ASN A 36 -17.97 -19.88 14.27
C ASN A 36 -18.97 -19.28 13.27
N THR A 37 -18.72 -18.07 12.72
CA THR A 37 -19.62 -17.41 11.76
C THR A 37 -19.30 -17.77 10.33
N MET A 38 -18.05 -18.10 9.99
CA MET A 38 -17.65 -18.48 8.62
C MET A 38 -18.17 -19.88 8.20
N ASN A 39 -18.67 -20.68 9.11
CA ASN A 39 -19.17 -22.05 8.85
C ASN A 39 -20.66 -22.14 8.49
N LYS A 40 -21.39 -21.03 8.35
CA LYS A 40 -22.77 -21.10 7.85
C LYS A 40 -22.74 -21.22 6.33
N PRO A 41 -23.24 -22.34 5.77
CA PRO A 41 -23.27 -22.51 4.32
C PRO A 41 -24.15 -21.41 3.71
N GLN A 42 -23.56 -20.57 2.89
CA GLN A 42 -24.33 -19.57 2.12
C GLN A 42 -25.15 -20.29 1.05
N ILE A 43 -26.42 -19.90 0.93
CA ILE A 43 -27.28 -20.39 -0.14
C ILE A 43 -26.64 -20.11 -1.52
N THR A 44 -26.72 -21.07 -2.42
CA THR A 44 -26.11 -20.99 -3.75
C THR A 44 -27.17 -20.84 -4.85
N ILE A 45 -26.76 -20.44 -6.06
CA ILE A 45 -27.63 -20.44 -7.25
C ILE A 45 -28.28 -21.82 -7.45
N LYS A 46 -27.57 -22.92 -7.16
CA LYS A 46 -28.09 -24.29 -7.29
C LYS A 46 -29.19 -24.58 -6.27
N ASP A 47 -29.11 -24.03 -5.09
CA ASP A 47 -30.12 -24.21 -4.04
C ASP A 47 -31.39 -23.43 -4.38
N ILE A 48 -31.27 -22.19 -4.88
CA ILE A 48 -32.40 -21.40 -5.41
C ILE A 48 -33.05 -22.15 -6.58
N ALA A 49 -32.26 -22.64 -7.50
CA ALA A 49 -32.74 -23.38 -8.66
C ALA A 49 -33.55 -24.63 -8.26
N ARG A 50 -33.05 -25.37 -7.25
CA ARG A 50 -33.75 -26.56 -6.69
C ARG A 50 -35.03 -26.17 -5.97
N ALA A 51 -35.00 -25.13 -5.16
CA ALA A 51 -36.17 -24.69 -4.39
C ALA A 51 -37.32 -24.19 -5.27
N LEU A 52 -36.98 -23.51 -6.35
CA LEU A 52 -37.99 -22.95 -7.29
C LEU A 52 -38.24 -23.81 -8.54
N ASN A 53 -37.65 -25.01 -8.61
CA ASN A 53 -37.77 -25.96 -9.73
C ASN A 53 -37.44 -25.33 -11.09
N VAL A 54 -36.37 -24.53 -11.15
CA VAL A 54 -35.88 -23.90 -12.39
C VAL A 54 -34.41 -24.25 -12.62
N SER A 55 -33.88 -23.98 -13.81
CA SER A 55 -32.46 -24.23 -14.08
C SER A 55 -31.56 -23.19 -13.40
N PRO A 56 -30.33 -23.56 -13.01
CA PRO A 56 -29.36 -22.58 -12.47
C PRO A 56 -29.07 -21.43 -13.44
N SER A 57 -29.15 -21.68 -14.74
CA SER A 57 -29.00 -20.64 -15.78
C SER A 57 -30.19 -19.67 -15.80
N THR A 58 -31.40 -20.16 -15.52
CA THR A 58 -32.60 -19.33 -15.39
C THR A 58 -32.46 -18.40 -14.16
N VAL A 59 -32.04 -18.94 -13.01
CA VAL A 59 -31.77 -18.14 -11.79
C VAL A 59 -30.72 -17.07 -12.09
N SER A 60 -29.60 -17.45 -12.71
CA SER A 60 -28.50 -16.51 -13.01
C SER A 60 -28.93 -15.38 -13.97
N ARG A 61 -29.79 -15.68 -14.96
CA ARG A 61 -30.33 -14.67 -15.88
C ARG A 61 -31.38 -13.78 -15.21
N ALA A 62 -32.27 -14.37 -14.42
CA ALA A 62 -33.27 -13.61 -13.66
C ALA A 62 -32.66 -12.60 -12.68
N LEU A 63 -31.61 -13.00 -11.93
CA LEU A 63 -30.88 -12.12 -11.01
C LEU A 63 -30.12 -10.99 -11.72
N LYS A 64 -29.94 -11.06 -13.04
CA LYS A 64 -29.38 -10.01 -13.90
C LYS A 64 -30.42 -9.25 -14.69
N ASP A 65 -31.68 -9.42 -14.35
CA ASP A 65 -32.83 -8.79 -15.02
C ASP A 65 -32.88 -9.03 -16.54
N ASN A 66 -32.36 -10.20 -17.00
CA ASN A 66 -32.35 -10.52 -18.42
C ASN A 66 -33.78 -10.59 -18.97
N PRO A 67 -34.10 -9.89 -20.08
CA PRO A 67 -35.45 -9.83 -20.69
C PRO A 67 -35.96 -11.17 -21.17
N ASP A 68 -35.10 -12.16 -21.45
CA ASP A 68 -35.52 -13.52 -21.87
C ASP A 68 -36.27 -14.29 -20.77
N ILE A 69 -36.26 -13.82 -19.52
CA ILE A 69 -36.95 -14.41 -18.39
C ILE A 69 -38.23 -13.62 -18.12
N SER A 70 -39.37 -14.32 -17.99
CA SER A 70 -40.65 -13.68 -17.71
C SER A 70 -40.60 -12.84 -16.43
N GLN A 71 -41.34 -11.73 -16.39
CA GLN A 71 -41.40 -10.85 -15.24
C GLN A 71 -41.81 -11.58 -13.94
N GLU A 72 -42.75 -12.50 -14.05
CA GLU A 72 -43.24 -13.30 -12.95
C GLU A 72 -42.10 -14.18 -12.34
N THR A 73 -41.38 -14.89 -13.21
CA THR A 73 -40.23 -15.73 -12.79
C THR A 73 -39.11 -14.87 -12.19
N ARG A 74 -38.82 -13.68 -12.75
CA ARG A 74 -37.83 -12.75 -12.17
C ARG A 74 -38.23 -12.32 -10.76
N ASN A 75 -39.48 -11.89 -10.58
CA ASN A 75 -39.99 -11.46 -9.30
C ASN A 75 -39.92 -12.55 -8.23
N LEU A 76 -40.30 -13.78 -8.61
CA LEU A 76 -40.22 -14.94 -7.72
C LEU A 76 -38.79 -15.24 -7.27
N ILE A 77 -37.82 -15.22 -8.21
CA ILE A 77 -36.41 -15.49 -7.90
C ILE A 77 -35.82 -14.36 -7.05
N HIS A 78 -36.11 -13.11 -7.33
CA HIS A 78 -35.67 -11.97 -6.54
C HIS A 78 -36.26 -11.98 -5.12
N ALA A 79 -37.54 -12.37 -4.96
CA ALA A 79 -38.18 -12.50 -3.65
C ALA A 79 -37.49 -13.58 -2.80
N TYR A 80 -37.30 -14.76 -3.38
CA TYR A 80 -36.64 -15.88 -2.72
C TYR A 80 -35.17 -15.55 -2.36
N ALA A 81 -34.43 -14.90 -3.26
CA ALA A 81 -33.06 -14.49 -3.02
C ALA A 81 -32.95 -13.48 -1.85
N ARG A 82 -33.89 -12.54 -1.75
CA ARG A 82 -33.97 -11.55 -0.65
C ARG A 82 -34.31 -12.20 0.68
N GLU A 83 -35.32 -13.07 0.71
CA GLU A 83 -35.76 -13.78 1.91
C GLU A 83 -34.62 -14.60 2.55
N HIS A 84 -33.80 -15.23 1.69
CA HIS A 84 -32.70 -16.09 2.14
C HIS A 84 -31.35 -15.38 2.15
N ASN A 85 -31.31 -14.04 2.08
CA ASN A 85 -30.09 -13.24 2.07
C ASN A 85 -29.02 -13.73 1.06
N TYR A 86 -29.49 -14.22 -0.11
CA TYR A 86 -28.58 -14.63 -1.16
C TYR A 86 -27.76 -13.46 -1.66
N LYS A 87 -26.44 -13.60 -1.66
CA LYS A 87 -25.52 -12.66 -2.32
C LYS A 87 -24.77 -13.41 -3.43
N PRO A 88 -24.74 -12.87 -4.64
CA PRO A 88 -23.95 -13.48 -5.71
C PRO A 88 -22.51 -13.71 -5.24
N ASN A 89 -22.00 -14.92 -5.42
CA ASN A 89 -20.61 -15.21 -5.14
C ASN A 89 -19.73 -14.48 -6.18
N VAL A 90 -19.17 -13.36 -5.79
CA VAL A 90 -18.32 -12.51 -6.65
C VAL A 90 -17.14 -13.31 -7.20
N LEU A 91 -16.59 -14.26 -6.41
CA LEU A 91 -15.52 -15.15 -6.89
C LEU A 91 -16.00 -16.05 -8.06
N ALA A 92 -17.22 -16.59 -7.97
CA ALA A 92 -17.79 -17.42 -9.05
C ALA A 92 -18.14 -16.59 -10.29
N VAL A 93 -18.53 -15.33 -10.13
CA VAL A 93 -18.78 -14.39 -11.22
C VAL A 93 -17.46 -13.99 -11.89
N ASN A 94 -16.44 -13.67 -11.11
CA ASN A 94 -15.10 -13.30 -11.58
C ASN A 94 -14.39 -14.47 -12.28
N LEU A 95 -14.59 -15.71 -11.82
CA LEU A 95 -14.10 -16.93 -12.50
C LEU A 95 -14.66 -17.09 -13.91
N ARG A 96 -15.93 -16.70 -14.14
CA ARG A 96 -16.53 -16.71 -15.50
C ARG A 96 -16.05 -15.57 -16.39
N ALA A 97 -15.72 -14.42 -15.78
CA ALA A 97 -15.23 -13.24 -16.50
C ALA A 97 -13.71 -13.27 -16.74
N SER A 98 -12.98 -14.28 -16.22
CA SER A 98 -11.51 -14.40 -16.26
C SER A 98 -10.74 -13.19 -15.67
N ARG A 99 -11.41 -12.21 -15.08
CA ARG A 99 -10.83 -11.03 -14.44
C ARG A 99 -11.66 -10.62 -13.23
N SER A 100 -11.00 -10.22 -12.15
CA SER A 100 -11.68 -9.58 -11.02
C SER A 100 -11.75 -8.06 -11.24
N ASN A 101 -12.75 -7.40 -10.66
CA ASN A 101 -12.79 -5.94 -10.59
C ASN A 101 -12.01 -5.43 -9.37
N THR A 102 -10.85 -6.04 -9.07
CA THR A 102 -10.06 -5.71 -7.89
C THR A 102 -8.66 -5.34 -8.32
N ILE A 103 -8.21 -4.16 -7.92
CA ILE A 103 -6.85 -3.68 -8.10
C ILE A 103 -6.05 -3.98 -6.83
N GLY A 104 -4.88 -4.61 -6.96
CA GLY A 104 -3.94 -4.78 -5.87
C GLY A 104 -3.15 -3.49 -5.63
N VAL A 105 -3.03 -3.04 -4.38
CA VAL A 105 -2.23 -1.87 -4.03
C VAL A 105 -1.18 -2.27 -3.01
N ILE A 106 0.10 -2.12 -3.36
CA ILE A 106 1.23 -2.39 -2.47
C ILE A 106 1.78 -1.06 -1.97
N VAL A 107 1.78 -0.90 -0.64
CA VAL A 107 2.36 0.27 0.04
C VAL A 107 3.49 -0.16 0.96
N PRO A 108 4.60 0.60 1.05
CA PRO A 108 5.68 0.28 1.98
C PRO A 108 5.24 0.34 3.44
N GLN A 109 4.64 1.45 3.86
CA GLN A 109 4.13 1.66 5.23
C GLN A 109 2.94 2.62 5.24
N LEU A 110 1.81 2.19 5.83
CA LEU A 110 0.58 2.98 5.93
C LEU A 110 0.67 4.14 6.94
N VAL A 111 1.58 4.05 7.90
CA VAL A 111 1.75 5.07 8.95
C VAL A 111 2.31 6.40 8.41
N HIS A 112 2.92 6.40 7.23
CA HIS A 112 3.41 7.62 6.61
C HIS A 112 2.28 8.36 5.90
N HIS A 113 2.13 9.63 6.21
CA HIS A 113 1.10 10.50 5.67
C HIS A 113 1.06 10.51 4.13
N PHE A 114 2.24 10.48 3.48
CA PHE A 114 2.33 10.42 2.03
C PHE A 114 1.59 9.20 1.45
N PHE A 115 1.90 8.00 1.93
CA PHE A 115 1.27 6.78 1.40
C PHE A 115 -0.23 6.70 1.72
N SER A 116 -0.67 7.21 2.87
CA SER A 116 -2.10 7.27 3.19
C SER A 116 -2.85 8.25 2.29
N CYS A 117 -2.26 9.39 1.94
CA CYS A 117 -2.85 10.33 0.97
C CYS A 117 -2.94 9.74 -0.44
N VAL A 118 -1.87 9.09 -0.91
CA VAL A 118 -1.86 8.40 -2.20
C VAL A 118 -2.93 7.31 -2.24
N LEU A 119 -3.01 6.48 -1.18
CA LEU A 119 -4.00 5.41 -1.08
C LEU A 119 -5.43 5.96 -1.14
N SER A 120 -5.71 7.07 -0.45
CA SER A 120 -7.04 7.73 -0.51
C SER A 120 -7.38 8.19 -1.93
N GLY A 121 -6.39 8.72 -2.67
CA GLY A 121 -6.57 9.09 -4.08
C GLY A 121 -6.84 7.89 -4.98
N ILE A 122 -6.10 6.78 -4.78
CA ILE A 122 -6.29 5.54 -5.53
C ILE A 122 -7.69 4.96 -5.25
N GLU A 123 -8.11 4.90 -3.98
CA GLU A 123 -9.41 4.38 -3.58
C GLU A 123 -10.55 5.14 -4.26
N LYS A 124 -10.49 6.49 -4.19
CA LYS A 124 -11.51 7.34 -4.82
C LYS A 124 -11.60 7.09 -6.34
N ALA A 125 -10.47 7.11 -7.04
CA ALA A 125 -10.44 6.89 -8.49
C ALA A 125 -10.91 5.47 -8.88
N ALA A 126 -10.52 4.45 -8.10
CA ALA A 126 -10.95 3.08 -8.31
C ALA A 126 -12.47 2.93 -8.13
N ALA A 127 -13.03 3.51 -7.05
CA ALA A 127 -14.46 3.47 -6.76
C ALA A 127 -15.29 4.16 -7.87
N GLU A 128 -14.85 5.34 -8.34
CA GLU A 128 -15.49 6.05 -9.46
C GLU A 128 -15.47 5.23 -10.77
N ALA A 129 -14.43 4.42 -10.97
CA ALA A 129 -14.30 3.52 -12.13
C ALA A 129 -14.94 2.13 -11.92
N GLY A 130 -15.58 1.87 -10.78
CA GLY A 130 -16.25 0.59 -10.46
C GLY A 130 -15.30 -0.53 -10.04
N TYR A 131 -14.09 -0.20 -9.59
CA TYR A 131 -13.11 -1.16 -9.06
C TYR A 131 -13.09 -1.14 -7.53
N ASN A 132 -12.81 -2.32 -6.96
CA ASN A 132 -12.41 -2.44 -5.56
C ASN A 132 -10.88 -2.39 -5.45
N ILE A 133 -10.36 -2.03 -4.28
CA ILE A 133 -8.94 -2.14 -4.00
C ILE A 133 -8.66 -3.23 -2.95
N LEU A 134 -7.55 -3.94 -3.13
CA LEU A 134 -6.98 -4.88 -2.17
C LEU A 134 -5.62 -4.32 -1.73
N VAL A 135 -5.58 -3.74 -0.53
CA VAL A 135 -4.39 -3.08 -0.01
C VAL A 135 -3.54 -4.05 0.79
N ALA A 136 -2.25 -4.05 0.52
CA ALA A 136 -1.27 -4.81 1.29
C ALA A 136 -0.03 -3.95 1.60
N GLN A 137 0.52 -4.13 2.80
CA GLN A 137 1.69 -3.41 3.28
C GLN A 137 2.92 -4.32 3.27
N SER A 138 4.00 -3.88 2.59
CA SER A 138 5.24 -4.67 2.52
C SER A 138 6.12 -4.52 3.77
N ASN A 139 5.85 -3.55 4.64
CA ASN A 139 6.67 -3.25 5.81
C ASN A 139 8.16 -3.02 5.48
N GLU A 140 8.42 -2.44 4.31
CA GLU A 140 9.77 -2.20 3.79
C GLU A 140 10.61 -3.49 3.59
N SER A 141 9.95 -4.66 3.44
CA SER A 141 10.58 -5.96 3.27
C SER A 141 10.32 -6.54 1.88
N TYR A 142 11.38 -6.89 1.16
CA TYR A 142 11.33 -7.62 -0.11
C TYR A 142 10.59 -8.95 0.02
N GLU A 143 10.86 -9.72 1.08
CA GLU A 143 10.20 -11.01 1.28
C GLU A 143 8.67 -10.87 1.45
N GLN A 144 8.22 -9.83 2.15
CA GLN A 144 6.79 -9.55 2.29
C GLN A 144 6.19 -9.09 0.96
N GLU A 145 6.92 -8.30 0.19
CA GLU A 145 6.50 -7.85 -1.14
C GLU A 145 6.28 -9.05 -2.07
N VAL A 146 7.20 -10.04 -2.08
CA VAL A 146 7.04 -11.30 -2.83
C VAL A 146 5.79 -12.06 -2.41
N LYS A 147 5.54 -12.22 -1.10
CA LYS A 147 4.33 -12.89 -0.58
C LYS A 147 3.04 -12.17 -0.99
N ILE A 148 3.05 -10.84 -0.97
CA ILE A 148 1.91 -10.01 -1.40
C ILE A 148 1.62 -10.24 -2.89
N VAL A 149 2.65 -10.20 -3.72
CA VAL A 149 2.50 -10.43 -5.16
C VAL A 149 1.93 -11.81 -5.45
N HIS A 150 2.41 -12.87 -4.79
CA HIS A 150 1.84 -14.21 -4.91
C HIS A 150 0.37 -14.26 -4.46
N SER A 151 0.02 -13.53 -3.40
CA SER A 151 -1.38 -13.43 -2.94
C SER A 151 -2.26 -12.70 -3.96
N PHE A 152 -1.75 -11.68 -4.63
CA PHE A 152 -2.46 -10.94 -5.68
C PHE A 152 -2.65 -11.79 -6.96
N LEU A 153 -1.65 -12.59 -7.32
CA LEU A 153 -1.77 -13.60 -8.38
C LEU A 153 -2.88 -14.61 -8.06
N ALA A 154 -2.88 -15.16 -6.85
CA ALA A 154 -3.90 -16.11 -6.39
C ALA A 154 -5.30 -15.47 -6.34
N ALA A 155 -5.41 -14.20 -5.92
CA ALA A 155 -6.66 -13.43 -5.90
C ALA A 155 -7.11 -12.97 -7.30
N ARG A 156 -6.30 -13.18 -8.34
CA ARG A 156 -6.56 -12.77 -9.73
C ARG A 156 -6.93 -11.28 -9.84
N VAL A 157 -6.16 -10.42 -9.21
CA VAL A 157 -6.36 -8.97 -9.33
C VAL A 157 -6.23 -8.55 -10.81
N CYS A 158 -6.98 -7.54 -11.23
CA CYS A 158 -6.98 -7.07 -12.63
C CYS A 158 -5.80 -6.15 -12.97
N GLY A 159 -5.10 -5.65 -11.98
CA GLY A 159 -3.90 -4.82 -12.09
C GLY A 159 -3.28 -4.58 -10.72
N VAL A 160 -2.05 -4.09 -10.70
CA VAL A 160 -1.33 -3.78 -9.46
C VAL A 160 -0.77 -2.35 -9.52
N ILE A 161 -0.94 -1.61 -8.44
CA ILE A 161 -0.31 -0.31 -8.19
C ILE A 161 0.67 -0.51 -7.04
N ALA A 162 1.96 -0.25 -7.24
CA ALA A 162 2.99 -0.59 -6.26
C ALA A 162 4.02 0.53 -6.04
N SER A 163 4.43 0.71 -4.79
CA SER A 163 5.66 1.40 -4.42
C SER A 163 6.60 0.39 -3.78
N LEU A 164 7.86 0.37 -4.21
CA LEU A 164 8.83 -0.65 -3.78
C LEU A 164 9.22 -0.50 -2.31
N ALA A 165 9.50 -1.61 -1.67
CA ALA A 165 10.16 -1.63 -0.36
C ALA A 165 11.61 -1.12 -0.48
N LYS A 166 12.19 -0.64 0.63
CA LYS A 166 13.56 -0.08 0.64
C LYS A 166 14.62 -1.11 0.29
N ASP A 167 14.42 -2.36 0.67
CA ASP A 167 15.37 -3.45 0.45
C ASP A 167 15.14 -4.20 -0.87
N THR A 168 14.14 -3.80 -1.64
CA THR A 168 13.85 -4.43 -2.93
C THR A 168 14.93 -4.07 -3.95
N SER A 169 15.70 -5.08 -4.34
CA SER A 169 16.75 -4.99 -5.37
C SER A 169 16.53 -5.96 -6.53
N GLN A 170 15.58 -6.88 -6.41
CA GLN A 170 15.19 -7.87 -7.42
C GLN A 170 13.72 -7.66 -7.78
N TYR A 171 13.33 -8.00 -9.00
CA TYR A 171 12.01 -7.66 -9.55
C TYR A 171 11.29 -8.85 -10.18
N ASP A 172 11.77 -10.08 -9.93
CA ASP A 172 11.23 -11.32 -10.51
C ASP A 172 9.75 -11.50 -10.17
N GLN A 173 9.35 -11.16 -8.94
CA GLN A 173 7.96 -11.21 -8.49
C GLN A 173 7.04 -10.31 -9.34
N TYR A 174 7.51 -9.15 -9.78
CA TYR A 174 6.76 -8.26 -10.66
C TYR A 174 6.76 -8.74 -12.11
N GLN A 175 7.85 -9.38 -12.55
CA GLN A 175 7.87 -10.04 -13.85
C GLN A 175 6.81 -11.16 -13.93
N ASP A 176 6.59 -11.89 -12.84
CA ASP A 176 5.55 -12.92 -12.76
C ASP A 176 4.15 -12.35 -12.96
N LEU A 177 3.85 -11.15 -12.43
CA LEU A 177 2.58 -10.47 -12.71
C LEU A 177 2.41 -10.17 -14.21
N LEU A 178 3.45 -9.61 -14.84
CA LEU A 178 3.45 -9.30 -16.26
C LEU A 178 3.30 -10.56 -17.14
N ASN A 179 3.97 -11.65 -16.77
CA ASN A 179 3.86 -12.95 -17.43
C ASN A 179 2.43 -13.53 -17.35
N ASN A 180 1.68 -13.17 -16.29
CA ASN A 180 0.27 -13.52 -16.12
C ASN A 180 -0.70 -12.47 -16.68
N ASN A 181 -0.22 -11.52 -17.50
CA ASN A 181 -1.00 -10.43 -18.10
C ASN A 181 -1.70 -9.53 -17.07
N ILE A 182 -1.09 -9.34 -15.89
CA ILE A 182 -1.54 -8.39 -14.89
C ILE A 182 -0.69 -7.12 -15.04
N PRO A 183 -1.28 -5.99 -15.49
CA PRO A 183 -0.57 -4.74 -15.66
C PRO A 183 -0.14 -4.16 -14.32
N ILE A 184 1.00 -3.47 -14.32
CA ILE A 184 1.58 -2.85 -13.13
C ILE A 184 1.81 -1.37 -13.40
N VAL A 185 1.48 -0.54 -12.42
CA VAL A 185 1.86 0.87 -12.35
C VAL A 185 2.69 1.07 -11.09
N PHE A 186 3.93 1.52 -11.24
CA PHE A 186 4.74 1.91 -10.09
C PHE A 186 4.51 3.39 -9.74
N TYR A 187 4.57 3.73 -8.46
CA TYR A 187 4.55 5.10 -7.98
C TYR A 187 5.64 5.35 -6.93
N ASP A 188 6.11 6.58 -6.81
CA ASP A 188 7.14 7.02 -5.88
C ASP A 188 8.45 6.21 -6.02
N ARG A 189 8.54 5.03 -5.44
CA ARG A 189 9.68 4.12 -5.59
C ARG A 189 9.40 3.13 -6.71
N ILE A 190 10.16 3.25 -7.77
CA ILE A 190 9.91 2.58 -9.04
C ILE A 190 10.96 1.53 -9.38
N CYS A 191 10.58 0.55 -10.17
CA CYS A 191 11.49 -0.34 -10.88
C CYS A 191 11.82 0.23 -12.26
N THR A 192 13.10 0.32 -12.60
CA THR A 192 13.57 0.75 -13.94
C THR A 192 13.86 -0.45 -14.85
N GLY A 193 14.01 -1.65 -14.30
CA GLY A 193 14.32 -2.87 -15.04
C GLY A 193 13.15 -3.51 -15.79
N LEU A 194 11.90 -3.08 -15.51
CA LEU A 194 10.70 -3.62 -16.13
C LEU A 194 10.02 -2.56 -17.02
N LYS A 195 9.43 -3.03 -18.12
CA LYS A 195 8.62 -2.18 -19.00
C LYS A 195 7.22 -2.01 -18.42
N THR A 196 7.02 -1.00 -17.59
CA THR A 196 5.79 -0.71 -16.87
C THR A 196 5.49 0.79 -16.87
N GLU A 197 4.24 1.16 -16.61
CA GLU A 197 3.85 2.56 -16.38
C GLU A 197 4.32 3.03 -15.01
N ARG A 198 4.53 4.34 -14.87
CA ARG A 198 5.07 4.97 -13.66
C ARG A 198 4.42 6.30 -13.39
N VAL A 199 4.16 6.58 -12.11
CA VAL A 199 3.71 7.89 -11.62
C VAL A 199 4.75 8.39 -10.64
N VAL A 200 5.55 9.35 -11.07
CA VAL A 200 6.65 9.92 -10.28
C VAL A 200 6.62 11.43 -10.31
N VAL A 201 7.23 12.06 -9.32
CA VAL A 201 7.54 13.48 -9.33
C VAL A 201 8.96 13.70 -9.88
N ASP A 202 9.27 14.92 -10.31
CA ASP A 202 10.64 15.26 -10.70
C ASP A 202 11.49 15.54 -9.44
N ASP A 203 11.99 14.47 -8.85
CA ASP A 203 12.81 14.49 -7.64
C ASP A 203 14.13 15.25 -7.85
N TYR A 204 14.68 15.20 -9.05
CA TYR A 204 15.89 15.96 -9.40
C TYR A 204 15.61 17.45 -9.38
N ALA A 205 14.62 17.91 -10.13
CA ALA A 205 14.29 19.33 -10.19
C ALA A 205 13.84 19.88 -8.83
N GLY A 206 13.05 19.10 -8.07
CA GLY A 206 12.63 19.46 -6.72
C GLY A 206 13.82 19.64 -5.76
N SER A 207 14.76 18.70 -5.76
CA SER A 207 15.97 18.77 -4.93
C SER A 207 16.88 19.94 -5.37
N PHE A 208 17.09 20.10 -6.66
CA PHE A 208 17.88 21.20 -7.21
C PHE A 208 17.31 22.56 -6.79
N ALA A 209 16.02 22.78 -6.98
CA ALA A 209 15.35 24.04 -6.62
C ALA A 209 15.41 24.33 -5.10
N ALA A 210 15.22 23.31 -4.28
CA ALA A 210 15.31 23.46 -2.83
C ALA A 210 16.71 23.86 -2.37
N VAL A 211 17.75 23.23 -2.90
CA VAL A 211 19.16 23.58 -2.60
C VAL A 211 19.51 24.96 -3.13
N GLU A 212 19.10 25.28 -4.34
CA GLU A 212 19.29 26.61 -4.93
C GLU A 212 18.66 27.69 -4.04
N TYR A 213 17.45 27.51 -3.59
CA TYR A 213 16.78 28.43 -2.66
C TYR A 213 17.57 28.60 -1.35
N MET A 214 18.07 27.52 -0.76
CA MET A 214 18.88 27.58 0.46
C MET A 214 20.18 28.39 0.24
N ILE A 215 20.85 28.21 -0.90
CA ILE A 215 22.03 28.97 -1.25
C ILE A 215 21.71 30.47 -1.42
N GLN A 216 20.64 30.79 -2.12
CA GLN A 216 20.20 32.18 -2.35
C GLN A 216 19.80 32.88 -1.04
N THR A 217 19.33 32.13 -0.04
CA THR A 217 19.04 32.66 1.31
C THR A 217 20.27 32.73 2.21
N GLY A 218 21.47 32.48 1.68
CA GLY A 218 22.75 32.68 2.38
C GLY A 218 23.31 31.43 3.06
N CYS A 219 22.75 30.22 2.84
CA CYS A 219 23.31 29.00 3.34
C CYS A 219 24.60 28.64 2.59
N LYS A 220 25.70 28.50 3.31
CA LYS A 220 27.02 28.14 2.73
C LYS A 220 27.37 26.65 2.92
N ARG A 221 26.74 25.99 3.89
CA ARG A 221 26.97 24.59 4.19
C ARG A 221 25.63 23.86 4.28
N ILE A 222 25.36 22.99 3.30
CA ILE A 222 24.08 22.26 3.16
C ILE A 222 24.41 20.77 3.19
N LEU A 223 23.74 20.03 4.07
CA LEU A 223 23.88 18.58 4.19
C LEU A 223 22.77 17.90 3.43
N PHE A 224 23.08 16.80 2.76
CA PHE A 224 22.13 15.92 2.11
C PHE A 224 21.92 14.66 2.95
N TYR A 225 20.68 14.42 3.37
CA TYR A 225 20.26 13.16 3.98
C TYR A 225 19.41 12.37 2.99
N GLY A 226 19.88 11.22 2.56
CA GLY A 226 19.21 10.34 1.61
C GLY A 226 18.84 9.00 2.23
N ALA A 227 17.86 8.33 1.62
CA ALA A 227 17.52 6.93 1.92
C ALA A 227 18.50 5.95 1.26
N ALA A 228 18.10 4.70 1.05
CA ALA A 228 18.92 3.68 0.42
C ALA A 228 19.45 4.11 -0.97
N PRO A 229 20.74 3.96 -1.25
CA PRO A 229 21.38 4.56 -2.43
C PRO A 229 20.98 3.91 -3.76
N HIS A 230 20.42 2.69 -3.73
CA HIS A 230 19.97 1.99 -4.94
C HIS A 230 18.62 2.50 -5.45
N LEU A 231 17.83 3.17 -4.60
CA LEU A 231 16.54 3.72 -4.99
C LEU A 231 16.68 4.90 -5.97
N GLU A 232 15.92 4.88 -7.05
CA GLU A 232 15.96 5.95 -8.06
C GLU A 232 15.63 7.32 -7.48
N ILE A 233 14.67 7.39 -6.56
CA ILE A 233 14.31 8.62 -5.83
C ILE A 233 15.53 9.20 -5.09
N THR A 234 16.33 8.39 -4.43
CA THR A 234 17.54 8.84 -3.72
C THR A 234 18.61 9.32 -4.70
N LYS A 235 18.80 8.61 -5.81
CA LYS A 235 19.77 9.00 -6.85
C LYS A 235 19.41 10.35 -7.46
N ASN A 236 18.14 10.54 -7.84
CA ASN A 236 17.66 11.76 -8.45
C ASN A 236 17.79 12.96 -7.51
N ARG A 237 17.36 12.82 -6.25
CA ARG A 237 17.49 13.88 -5.24
C ARG A 237 18.96 14.24 -4.96
N ARG A 238 19.82 13.21 -4.85
CA ARG A 238 21.27 13.43 -4.67
C ARG A 238 21.88 14.16 -5.85
N ASN A 239 21.54 13.79 -7.07
CA ASN A 239 22.05 14.45 -8.26
C ASN A 239 21.59 15.91 -8.34
N GLY A 240 20.32 16.20 -8.04
CA GLY A 240 19.82 17.57 -7.95
C GLY A 240 20.57 18.43 -6.92
N TYR A 241 20.85 17.85 -5.72
CA TYR A 241 21.69 18.50 -4.71
C TYR A 241 23.09 18.80 -5.21
N LEU A 242 23.78 17.80 -5.78
CA LEU A 242 25.15 17.95 -6.26
C LEU A 242 25.27 19.00 -7.38
N ASP A 243 24.34 18.98 -8.32
CA ASP A 243 24.37 19.90 -9.46
C ASP A 243 24.02 21.35 -9.03
N ALA A 244 23.13 21.53 -8.04
CA ALA A 244 22.88 22.84 -7.47
C ALA A 244 24.13 23.40 -6.76
N MET A 245 24.79 22.60 -5.90
CA MET A 245 26.04 22.99 -5.23
C MET A 245 27.12 23.34 -6.23
N LYS A 246 27.29 22.55 -7.29
CA LYS A 246 28.22 22.75 -8.38
C LYS A 246 27.97 24.05 -9.15
N LYS A 247 26.68 24.32 -9.47
CA LYS A 247 26.27 25.56 -10.16
C LYS A 247 26.73 26.81 -9.41
N TYR A 248 26.64 26.79 -8.09
CA TYR A 248 27.04 27.90 -7.23
C TYR A 248 28.47 27.78 -6.70
N LYS A 249 29.27 26.85 -7.23
CA LYS A 249 30.70 26.67 -6.91
C LYS A 249 30.93 26.44 -5.41
N ILE A 250 29.98 25.81 -4.73
CA ILE A 250 30.11 25.44 -3.32
C ILE A 250 30.70 24.02 -3.28
N PRO A 251 31.86 23.81 -2.63
CA PRO A 251 32.49 22.51 -2.54
C PRO A 251 31.63 21.57 -1.69
N VAL A 252 31.53 20.31 -2.13
CA VAL A 252 30.87 19.23 -1.40
C VAL A 252 31.93 18.20 -1.04
N ASP A 253 32.03 17.88 0.24
CA ASP A 253 32.84 16.77 0.73
C ASP A 253 31.94 15.57 1.13
N ASP A 254 32.51 14.39 1.29
CA ASP A 254 31.77 13.17 1.59
C ASP A 254 31.02 13.23 2.92
N SER A 255 31.45 14.08 3.88
CA SER A 255 30.77 14.27 5.15
C SER A 255 29.43 15.00 5.02
N MET A 256 29.21 15.68 3.91
CA MET A 256 27.97 16.40 3.60
C MET A 256 26.91 15.49 2.99
N ILE A 257 27.24 14.24 2.65
CA ILE A 257 26.30 13.28 2.07
C ILE A 257 26.12 12.11 3.01
N MET A 258 24.99 12.06 3.68
CA MET A 258 24.68 11.05 4.67
C MET A 258 23.49 10.20 4.20
N LEU A 259 23.67 8.88 4.25
CA LEU A 259 22.61 7.94 3.93
C LEU A 259 22.02 7.39 5.23
N CYS A 260 20.73 7.60 5.43
CA CYS A 260 19.99 7.21 6.62
C CYS A 260 18.89 6.24 6.22
N ASP A 261 18.95 5.05 6.76
CA ASP A 261 17.99 3.97 6.52
C ASP A 261 16.87 3.93 7.57
N THR A 262 17.09 4.56 8.75
CA THR A 262 16.11 4.62 9.83
C THR A 262 15.87 6.03 10.34
N ARG A 263 14.68 6.24 10.93
CA ARG A 263 14.31 7.51 11.58
C ARG A 263 15.22 7.81 12.78
N GLU A 264 15.55 6.79 13.56
CA GLU A 264 16.41 6.89 14.74
C GLU A 264 17.81 7.38 14.35
N ARG A 265 18.37 6.85 13.27
CA ARG A 265 19.68 7.27 12.74
C ARG A 265 19.63 8.70 12.21
N ALA A 266 18.54 9.08 11.52
CA ALA A 266 18.35 10.46 11.06
C ALA A 266 18.25 11.44 12.23
N ILE A 267 17.54 11.10 13.31
CA ILE A 267 17.43 11.91 14.53
C ILE A 267 18.80 12.01 15.23
N SER A 268 19.50 10.90 15.39
CA SER A 268 20.83 10.88 16.00
C SER A 268 21.81 11.79 15.25
N LEU A 269 21.83 11.71 13.92
CA LEU A 269 22.68 12.55 13.09
C LEU A 269 22.27 14.02 13.14
N SER A 270 20.97 14.34 13.20
CA SER A 270 20.50 15.73 13.31
C SER A 270 20.94 16.36 14.64
N LEU A 271 20.90 15.61 15.73
CA LEU A 271 21.33 16.08 17.06
C LEU A 271 22.83 16.40 17.13
N ILE A 272 23.66 15.66 16.40
CA ILE A 272 25.12 15.91 16.33
C ILE A 272 25.41 17.24 15.61
N HIS A 273 24.57 17.65 14.66
CA HIS A 273 24.79 18.84 13.84
C HIS A 273 24.03 20.10 14.29
N ILE A 274 23.17 20.02 15.31
CA ILE A 274 22.41 21.18 15.85
C ILE A 274 23.32 22.21 16.51
N SER A 275 24.53 21.83 16.91
CA SER A 275 25.50 22.74 17.56
C SER A 275 26.20 23.71 16.57
N GLU A 276 26.05 23.50 15.26
CA GLU A 276 26.56 24.41 14.23
C GLU A 276 25.41 25.03 13.42
N PRO A 277 25.54 26.28 12.91
CA PRO A 277 24.49 26.94 12.11
C PRO A 277 24.37 26.29 10.71
N THR A 278 23.98 25.05 10.67
CA THR A 278 23.81 24.24 9.44
C THR A 278 22.31 24.03 9.23
N ARG A 279 21.79 24.43 8.09
CA ARG A 279 20.40 24.10 7.72
C ARG A 279 20.34 22.73 7.06
N LEU A 280 19.47 21.87 7.58
CA LEU A 280 19.24 20.53 7.10
C LEU A 280 18.21 20.53 5.98
N LEU A 281 18.55 19.89 4.86
CA LEU A 281 17.58 19.46 3.85
C LEU A 281 17.17 18.01 4.21
N SER A 282 16.05 17.84 4.90
CA SER A 282 15.42 16.54 5.05
C SER A 282 14.33 16.42 3.99
N ILE A 283 14.61 15.64 2.95
CA ILE A 283 13.65 15.30 1.91
C ILE A 283 13.27 13.82 2.14
N SER A 284 12.29 13.60 2.98
CA SER A 284 11.69 12.28 3.22
C SER A 284 10.38 12.14 2.45
#